data_0db80f53ebf44844e2f96f447ddd96de
#
_entry.id   0db80f53ebf44844e2f96f447ddd96de
#
_cell.length_a   1.000
_cell.length_b   1.000
_cell.length_c   1.000
_cell.angle_alpha   90.00
_cell.angle_beta   90.00
_cell.angle_gamma   90.00
#
_symmetry.space_group_name_H-M   'P 1'
#
loop_
_entity.id
_entity.type
_entity.pdbx_description
1 polymer ?
#
loop_
_entity_poly.entity_id
_entity_poly.type
_entity_poly.pdbx_seq_one_letter_code
_entity_poly.pdbx_strand_id
1 'polypeptide(L)'
;IYAEDTSPWMGCYGDAVNVDATPNIDAIAEAGVRFNRAYVPAPVCSATRSAMIIGQSAIRFGAHQHRSSRTPKTRIPLPQNYKLLPELLSEQGYTTFNFGKADYNFAWNQGKTYNHKLKKRTDFSELVNKQPFFGQIQLRGGKNNTENINKEIKVDPNSVVVPADYPNNKIFKAVVAQHYDAIRVDDNIIGKIIQQLKDTGLYKNTIIVYFSDHGANNLLRHKQMLTEGGLHVPFVVMGPDKYVPSAKVRNDLVNMLDLSATTLSWADVEIPNWYEGQNLFSKNFTPRSFVAAHKDRLDHTIDRVRTIRTENYRYVRNYKLDRIFLQPQYRDSKNFTKNLHHLYNSGRLSKVHKEIYFGERPAEELYNVSKDPAMIYNLVGNPTFSLELERHRKLLDEWLAVGDMGSEAEPIANLKANGDGRKWGEGVNPEYEKYRIDLDGDGLSDRWEIANNRDPQDGLLYFDFDSGGWQTEGWESTDISSNLAGSLGYLDFKLDNKKGTIYKERLQIRETNHQKSIAIKMKSTADLKILVANDHGDLGSAEYSGNSSFEEVLIPFNKNTSLSGTTKLSISFFGNKNDLIEIDYIKQVKTK
;
A
#
# COMPACT_ATOMS: atom_id res chain seq x y z
N ILE A 1 -15.34 13.26 -12.50
CA ILE A 1 -15.58 11.90 -13.05
C ILE A 1 -14.44 11.00 -12.60
N TYR A 2 -14.75 9.89 -11.96
CA TYR A 2 -13.70 8.97 -11.53
C TYR A 2 -14.02 7.52 -11.94
N ALA A 3 -13.00 6.85 -12.49
CA ALA A 3 -13.07 5.44 -12.82
C ALA A 3 -12.67 4.57 -11.62
N GLU A 4 -13.25 3.40 -11.46
CA GLU A 4 -12.73 2.38 -10.56
C GLU A 4 -11.62 1.56 -11.24
N ASP A 5 -10.56 1.24 -10.50
CA ASP A 5 -9.60 0.21 -10.89
C ASP A 5 -8.95 0.44 -12.27
N THR A 6 -8.53 1.67 -12.59
CA THR A 6 -8.09 2.04 -13.95
C THR A 6 -6.66 2.58 -13.98
N SER A 7 -5.80 1.95 -14.79
CA SER A 7 -4.43 2.39 -15.08
C SER A 7 -4.41 3.49 -16.17
N PRO A 8 -3.33 4.31 -16.28
CA PRO A 8 -3.26 5.42 -17.25
C PRO A 8 -2.94 4.94 -18.69
N TRP A 9 -3.62 3.90 -19.15
CA TRP A 9 -3.40 3.29 -20.48
C TRP A 9 -4.34 3.91 -21.53
N MET A 10 -4.12 5.18 -21.82
CA MET A 10 -4.95 6.02 -22.69
C MET A 10 -4.09 6.73 -23.73
N GLY A 11 -4.68 7.15 -24.83
CA GLY A 11 -3.98 7.83 -25.94
C GLY A 11 -3.21 9.06 -25.46
N CYS A 12 -3.83 9.91 -24.65
CA CYS A 12 -3.17 11.12 -24.14
C CYS A 12 -1.93 10.83 -23.24
N TYR A 13 -1.77 9.62 -22.71
CA TYR A 13 -0.57 9.19 -21.99
C TYR A 13 0.48 8.51 -22.88
N GLY A 14 0.24 8.47 -24.18
CA GLY A 14 1.15 7.86 -25.16
C GLY A 14 1.03 6.34 -25.25
N ASP A 15 -0.08 5.76 -24.77
CA ASP A 15 -0.32 4.33 -24.86
C ASP A 15 -0.62 3.91 -26.31
N ALA A 16 0.18 2.99 -26.85
CA ALA A 16 0.10 2.58 -28.26
C ALA A 16 -1.17 1.77 -28.60
N VAL A 17 -1.80 1.12 -27.63
CA VAL A 17 -3.01 0.31 -27.86
C VAL A 17 -4.27 1.17 -27.86
N ASN A 18 -4.27 2.22 -27.04
CA ASN A 18 -5.39 3.16 -26.92
C ASN A 18 -5.15 4.51 -27.61
N VAL A 19 -4.07 4.66 -28.41
CA VAL A 19 -3.94 5.79 -29.31
C VAL A 19 -5.18 5.85 -30.23
N ASP A 20 -5.79 6.99 -30.37
CA ASP A 20 -7.05 7.20 -31.11
C ASP A 20 -8.30 6.43 -30.59
N ALA A 21 -8.18 5.68 -29.50
CA ALA A 21 -9.28 4.87 -28.96
C ALA A 21 -9.90 5.41 -27.66
N THR A 22 -9.36 6.52 -27.14
CA THR A 22 -9.88 7.25 -25.97
C THR A 22 -10.13 8.74 -26.26
N PRO A 23 -10.84 9.09 -27.36
CA PRO A 23 -10.91 10.45 -27.87
C PRO A 23 -11.54 11.46 -26.89
N ASN A 24 -12.44 11.01 -26.01
CA ASN A 24 -13.13 11.91 -25.08
C ASN A 24 -12.23 12.26 -23.86
N ILE A 25 -11.46 11.30 -23.36
CA ILE A 25 -10.45 11.54 -22.31
C ILE A 25 -9.31 12.36 -22.87
N ASP A 26 -8.86 12.03 -24.08
CA ASP A 26 -7.79 12.74 -24.78
C ASP A 26 -8.16 14.20 -25.05
N ALA A 27 -9.42 14.49 -25.41
CA ALA A 27 -9.93 15.83 -25.57
C ALA A 27 -9.94 16.64 -24.26
N ILE A 28 -10.19 16.01 -23.12
CA ILE A 28 -10.07 16.68 -21.80
C ILE A 28 -8.60 17.06 -21.55
N ALA A 29 -7.67 16.15 -21.85
CA ALA A 29 -6.25 16.39 -21.67
C ALA A 29 -5.71 17.49 -22.60
N GLU A 30 -6.17 17.51 -23.84
CA GLU A 30 -5.80 18.52 -24.86
C GLU A 30 -6.33 19.91 -24.51
N ALA A 31 -7.59 19.98 -24.07
CA ALA A 31 -8.23 21.24 -23.69
C ALA A 31 -7.74 21.82 -22.35
N GLY A 32 -7.03 21.06 -21.55
CA GLY A 32 -6.65 21.45 -20.21
C GLY A 32 -5.27 20.98 -19.76
N VAL A 33 -5.17 20.29 -18.66
CA VAL A 33 -3.92 19.84 -18.05
C VAL A 33 -3.93 18.33 -17.85
N ARG A 34 -2.88 17.67 -18.32
CA ARG A 34 -2.58 16.27 -18.02
C ARG A 34 -1.43 16.17 -17.02
N PHE A 35 -1.62 15.38 -15.96
CA PHE A 35 -0.60 15.10 -14.97
C PHE A 35 0.00 13.71 -15.23
N ASN A 36 1.29 13.65 -15.53
CA ASN A 36 1.98 12.40 -15.87
C ASN A 36 2.34 11.56 -14.64
N ARG A 37 2.37 12.13 -13.44
CA ARG A 37 2.83 11.48 -12.21
C ARG A 37 1.87 11.73 -11.05
N ALA A 38 0.61 11.30 -11.23
CA ALA A 38 -0.42 11.37 -10.19
C ALA A 38 -0.55 10.03 -9.45
N TYR A 39 -0.50 10.09 -8.12
CA TYR A 39 -0.49 8.92 -7.25
C TYR A 39 -1.57 9.00 -6.19
N VAL A 40 -2.26 7.89 -5.96
CA VAL A 40 -3.26 7.75 -4.90
C VAL A 40 -2.61 7.42 -3.55
N PRO A 41 -3.23 7.81 -2.41
CA PRO A 41 -2.67 7.58 -1.08
C PRO A 41 -2.79 6.12 -0.59
N ALA A 42 -3.58 5.29 -1.27
CA ALA A 42 -3.72 3.86 -0.98
C ALA A 42 -4.15 3.08 -2.23
N PRO A 43 -3.75 1.81 -2.41
CA PRO A 43 -4.05 1.04 -3.62
C PRO A 43 -5.42 0.35 -3.56
N VAL A 44 -6.40 0.91 -2.85
CA VAL A 44 -7.72 0.30 -2.64
C VAL A 44 -8.83 1.33 -2.47
N CYS A 45 -10.01 1.03 -3.00
CA CYS A 45 -11.14 1.96 -3.11
C CYS A 45 -11.47 2.69 -1.80
N SER A 46 -11.82 1.98 -0.71
CA SER A 46 -12.35 2.63 0.48
C SER A 46 -11.32 3.52 1.19
N ALA A 47 -10.06 3.10 1.29
CA ALA A 47 -9.02 3.91 1.90
C ALA A 47 -8.69 5.15 1.06
N THR A 48 -8.54 5.01 -0.26
CA THR A 48 -8.32 6.16 -1.17
C THR A 48 -9.48 7.14 -1.15
N ARG A 49 -10.73 6.64 -1.28
CA ARG A 49 -11.92 7.49 -1.31
C ARG A 49 -12.14 8.22 0.00
N SER A 50 -11.88 7.54 1.14
CA SER A 50 -11.92 8.15 2.47
C SER A 50 -10.87 9.24 2.61
N ALA A 51 -9.65 8.99 2.16
CA ALA A 51 -8.57 9.97 2.20
C ALA A 51 -8.90 11.20 1.34
N MET A 52 -9.33 10.99 0.10
CA MET A 52 -9.62 12.08 -0.83
C MET A 52 -10.82 12.94 -0.38
N ILE A 53 -11.89 12.34 0.13
CA ILE A 53 -13.07 13.12 0.53
C ILE A 53 -12.84 13.96 1.80
N ILE A 54 -11.86 13.58 2.62
CA ILE A 54 -11.42 14.30 3.83
C ILE A 54 -10.23 15.24 3.53
N GLY A 55 -9.47 14.98 2.45
CA GLY A 55 -8.25 15.72 2.10
C GLY A 55 -7.01 15.30 2.90
N GLN A 56 -7.06 14.16 3.59
CA GLN A 56 -6.00 13.66 4.47
C GLN A 56 -5.80 12.15 4.29
N SER A 57 -4.57 11.67 4.49
CA SER A 57 -4.23 10.25 4.43
C SER A 57 -5.04 9.43 5.44
N ALA A 58 -5.62 8.30 5.00
CA ALA A 58 -6.54 7.53 5.82
C ALA A 58 -5.91 6.94 7.11
N ILE A 59 -4.58 6.81 7.16
CA ILE A 59 -3.86 6.40 8.37
C ILE A 59 -3.86 7.46 9.48
N ARG A 60 -4.20 8.71 9.18
CA ARG A 60 -4.25 9.81 10.17
C ARG A 60 -5.50 9.78 11.02
N PHE A 61 -6.60 9.20 10.49
CA PHE A 61 -7.91 9.21 11.15
C PHE A 61 -8.58 7.82 11.20
N GLY A 62 -7.81 6.74 11.04
CA GLY A 62 -8.27 5.37 11.27
C GLY A 62 -9.05 4.72 10.13
N ALA A 63 -9.24 5.37 8.98
CA ALA A 63 -10.01 4.82 7.86
C ALA A 63 -9.19 3.93 6.89
N HIS A 64 -7.98 3.54 7.27
CA HIS A 64 -6.99 2.84 6.45
C HIS A 64 -7.27 1.36 6.22
N GLN A 65 -7.95 0.70 7.13
CA GLN A 65 -8.32 -0.72 7.01
C GLN A 65 -9.49 -0.88 6.01
N HIS A 66 -9.29 -1.62 4.94
CA HIS A 66 -10.29 -1.72 3.87
C HIS A 66 -11.64 -2.19 4.41
N ARG A 67 -12.67 -1.35 4.23
CA ARG A 67 -14.05 -1.61 4.62
C ARG A 67 -14.25 -2.02 6.09
N SER A 68 -13.44 -1.49 7.01
CA SER A 68 -13.57 -1.77 8.44
C SER A 68 -14.84 -1.17 9.07
N SER A 69 -15.45 -0.18 8.44
CA SER A 69 -16.62 0.56 8.94
C SER A 69 -17.96 0.05 8.37
N ARG A 70 -18.07 -1.23 8.03
CA ARG A 70 -19.26 -1.80 7.36
C ARG A 70 -20.50 -1.91 8.22
N THR A 71 -20.35 -2.16 9.51
CA THR A 71 -21.46 -2.38 10.42
C THR A 71 -21.61 -1.20 11.39
N PRO A 72 -22.81 -0.94 11.94
CA PRO A 72 -22.97 0.09 12.95
C PRO A 72 -22.04 -0.05 14.16
N LYS A 73 -21.69 -1.30 14.53
CA LYS A 73 -20.82 -1.61 15.67
C LYS A 73 -19.34 -1.35 15.41
N THR A 74 -18.92 -1.33 14.13
CA THR A 74 -17.52 -1.15 13.73
C THR A 74 -17.28 0.18 13.03
N ARG A 75 -18.25 1.10 13.05
CA ARG A 75 -18.12 2.42 12.44
C ARG A 75 -17.02 3.24 13.11
N ILE A 76 -16.11 3.74 12.29
CA ILE A 76 -15.03 4.62 12.70
C ILE A 76 -15.60 6.04 12.77
N PRO A 77 -15.55 6.72 13.93
CA PRO A 77 -15.93 8.12 13.99
C PRO A 77 -14.87 8.99 13.31
N LEU A 78 -15.29 10.06 12.67
CA LEU A 78 -14.37 11.10 12.25
C LEU A 78 -13.90 11.92 13.46
N PRO A 79 -12.67 12.44 13.45
CA PRO A 79 -12.22 13.40 14.45
C PRO A 79 -13.19 14.61 14.54
N GLN A 80 -13.28 15.19 15.71
CA GLN A 80 -14.13 16.36 15.94
C GLN A 80 -13.76 17.47 14.94
N ASN A 81 -14.76 18.13 14.39
CA ASN A 81 -14.66 19.21 13.41
C ASN A 81 -14.21 18.81 11.99
N TYR A 82 -13.92 17.53 11.72
CA TYR A 82 -13.69 17.11 10.34
C TYR A 82 -14.98 17.17 9.54
N LYS A 83 -14.90 17.74 8.35
CA LYS A 83 -15.99 17.80 7.37
C LYS A 83 -15.55 17.20 6.06
N LEU A 84 -16.48 16.57 5.37
CA LEU A 84 -16.24 16.06 4.03
C LEU A 84 -16.21 17.20 3.03
N LEU A 85 -15.42 17.05 1.96
CA LEU A 85 -15.32 18.05 0.88
C LEU A 85 -16.70 18.55 0.39
N PRO A 86 -17.72 17.69 0.11
CA PRO A 86 -19.03 18.17 -0.30
C PRO A 86 -19.77 18.97 0.80
N GLU A 87 -19.53 18.67 2.07
CA GLU A 87 -20.13 19.43 3.19
C GLU A 87 -19.57 20.86 3.24
N LEU A 88 -18.23 21.00 3.10
CA LEU A 88 -17.57 22.30 3.04
C LEU A 88 -18.09 23.15 1.85
N LEU A 89 -18.27 22.52 0.70
CA LEU A 89 -18.81 23.19 -0.48
C LEU A 89 -20.30 23.55 -0.32
N SER A 90 -21.08 22.68 0.31
CA SER A 90 -22.50 22.92 0.57
C SER A 90 -22.72 24.11 1.51
N GLU A 91 -21.84 24.32 2.47
CA GLU A 91 -21.84 25.49 3.35
C GLU A 91 -21.59 26.81 2.61
N GLN A 92 -20.97 26.76 1.43
CA GLN A 92 -20.78 27.91 0.51
C GLN A 92 -21.86 27.96 -0.58
N GLY A 93 -22.98 27.24 -0.40
CA GLY A 93 -24.13 27.32 -1.29
C GLY A 93 -24.03 26.43 -2.52
N TYR A 94 -23.06 25.51 -2.61
CA TYR A 94 -22.98 24.57 -3.72
C TYR A 94 -24.08 23.49 -3.62
N THR A 95 -24.65 23.16 -4.75
CA THR A 95 -25.43 21.91 -4.92
C THR A 95 -24.45 20.76 -5.03
N THR A 96 -24.53 19.80 -4.11
CA THR A 96 -23.59 18.68 -4.04
C THR A 96 -24.28 17.35 -4.31
N PHE A 97 -23.66 16.50 -5.14
CA PHE A 97 -24.20 15.16 -5.44
C PHE A 97 -23.09 14.13 -5.67
N ASN A 98 -23.46 12.86 -5.46
CA ASN A 98 -22.64 11.71 -5.84
C ASN A 98 -23.51 10.70 -6.61
N PHE A 99 -23.10 10.39 -7.83
CA PHE A 99 -23.71 9.32 -8.63
C PHE A 99 -22.80 8.10 -8.64
N GLY A 100 -23.16 7.11 -7.86
CA GLY A 100 -22.42 5.85 -7.73
C GLY A 100 -22.01 5.54 -6.30
N LYS A 101 -21.00 4.72 -6.17
CA LYS A 101 -20.48 4.20 -4.90
C LYS A 101 -19.69 5.29 -4.14
N ALA A 102 -20.01 5.54 -2.89
CA ALA A 102 -19.23 6.39 -2.01
C ALA A 102 -18.03 5.62 -1.40
N ASP A 103 -18.29 4.48 -0.77
CA ASP A 103 -17.31 3.56 -0.18
C ASP A 103 -16.42 4.22 0.91
N TYR A 104 -16.94 5.22 1.61
CA TYR A 104 -16.21 5.87 2.70
C TYR A 104 -16.12 4.93 3.90
N ASN A 105 -14.95 4.81 4.45
CA ASN A 105 -14.62 3.84 5.52
C ASN A 105 -14.72 4.44 6.92
N PHE A 106 -15.72 5.29 7.13
CA PHE A 106 -16.03 5.93 8.42
C PHE A 106 -17.53 6.21 8.54
N ALA A 107 -17.96 6.67 9.71
CA ALA A 107 -19.36 7.07 9.92
C ALA A 107 -19.65 8.39 9.19
N TRP A 108 -20.61 8.39 8.29
CA TRP A 108 -21.06 9.56 7.55
C TRP A 108 -22.55 9.49 7.25
N ASN A 109 -23.16 10.60 6.88
CA ASN A 109 -24.57 10.71 6.57
C ASN A 109 -24.77 11.24 5.15
N GLN A 110 -25.40 10.41 4.30
CA GLN A 110 -25.56 10.73 2.89
C GLN A 110 -26.34 12.03 2.66
N GLY A 111 -27.44 12.26 3.40
CA GLY A 111 -28.28 13.45 3.22
C GLY A 111 -27.64 14.73 3.73
N LYS A 112 -26.69 14.63 4.70
CA LYS A 112 -25.89 15.77 5.15
C LYS A 112 -24.76 16.09 4.16
N THR A 113 -24.12 15.04 3.61
CA THR A 113 -22.96 15.18 2.72
C THR A 113 -23.37 15.63 1.32
N TYR A 114 -24.50 15.11 0.80
CA TYR A 114 -24.99 15.42 -0.54
C TYR A 114 -26.42 15.94 -0.50
N ASN A 115 -26.60 17.22 -0.83
CA ASN A 115 -27.89 17.89 -0.76
C ASN A 115 -28.76 17.72 -2.03
N HIS A 116 -28.23 17.01 -3.06
CA HIS A 116 -28.94 16.67 -4.28
C HIS A 116 -28.68 15.23 -4.74
N LYS A 117 -29.64 14.66 -5.48
CA LYS A 117 -29.54 13.32 -6.07
C LYS A 117 -29.83 13.38 -7.56
N LEU A 118 -28.82 13.06 -8.38
CA LEU A 118 -29.00 12.88 -9.81
C LEU A 118 -29.82 11.62 -10.12
N LYS A 119 -30.79 11.75 -11.04
CA LYS A 119 -31.63 10.62 -11.48
C LYS A 119 -30.87 9.72 -12.45
N LYS A 120 -30.08 10.30 -13.35
CA LYS A 120 -29.28 9.60 -14.34
C LYS A 120 -27.88 10.20 -14.41
N ARG A 121 -26.87 9.37 -14.68
CA ARG A 121 -25.45 9.76 -14.81
C ARG A 121 -25.23 10.83 -15.88
N THR A 122 -26.04 10.86 -16.90
CA THR A 122 -25.95 11.73 -18.08
C THR A 122 -27.13 12.68 -18.20
N ASP A 123 -27.73 13.10 -17.09
CA ASP A 123 -28.84 14.07 -17.11
C ASP A 123 -28.56 15.18 -16.09
N PHE A 124 -28.16 16.33 -16.61
CA PHE A 124 -27.81 17.52 -15.82
C PHE A 124 -28.86 18.64 -15.94
N SER A 125 -30.02 18.37 -16.52
CA SER A 125 -31.07 19.36 -16.74
C SER A 125 -31.50 20.07 -15.46
N GLU A 126 -31.59 19.35 -14.33
CA GLU A 126 -31.94 19.93 -13.04
C GLU A 126 -30.84 20.87 -12.46
N LEU A 127 -29.58 20.72 -12.89
CA LEU A 127 -28.46 21.52 -12.39
C LEU A 127 -28.39 22.91 -13.01
N VAL A 128 -29.06 23.14 -14.13
CA VAL A 128 -29.11 24.46 -14.79
C VAL A 128 -29.54 25.56 -13.81
N ASN A 129 -30.55 25.26 -12.98
CA ASN A 129 -31.08 26.15 -11.96
C ASN A 129 -30.52 25.92 -10.55
N LYS A 130 -29.46 25.11 -10.43
CA LYS A 130 -28.85 24.72 -9.14
C LYS A 130 -27.34 24.97 -9.12
N GLN A 131 -26.93 26.07 -9.72
CA GLN A 131 -25.52 26.50 -9.72
C GLN A 131 -25.23 27.39 -8.50
N PRO A 132 -23.99 27.40 -7.97
CA PRO A 132 -22.92 26.50 -8.36
C PRO A 132 -23.15 25.05 -7.90
N PHE A 133 -22.50 24.08 -8.56
CA PHE A 133 -22.60 22.68 -8.16
C PHE A 133 -21.24 21.99 -8.10
N PHE A 134 -21.18 20.97 -7.24
CA PHE A 134 -20.09 19.99 -7.18
C PHE A 134 -20.66 18.57 -7.34
N GLY A 135 -20.16 17.83 -8.29
CA GLY A 135 -20.63 16.48 -8.56
C GLY A 135 -19.53 15.44 -8.67
N GLN A 136 -19.77 14.29 -8.09
CA GLN A 136 -18.94 13.10 -8.26
C GLN A 136 -19.71 12.08 -9.09
N ILE A 137 -19.13 11.63 -10.20
CA ILE A 137 -19.71 10.63 -11.09
C ILE A 137 -18.76 9.46 -11.21
N GLN A 138 -19.19 8.31 -10.70
CA GLN A 138 -18.42 7.08 -10.79
C GLN A 138 -18.65 6.37 -12.11
N LEU A 139 -17.56 5.91 -12.72
CA LEU A 139 -17.51 4.94 -13.81
C LEU A 139 -17.05 3.58 -13.27
N ARG A 140 -17.36 2.51 -13.99
CA ARG A 140 -17.01 1.16 -13.54
C ARG A 140 -15.52 0.83 -13.77
N GLY A 141 -14.85 1.57 -14.63
CA GLY A 141 -13.43 1.42 -14.90
C GLY A 141 -13.05 -0.01 -15.31
N GLY A 142 -11.99 -0.53 -14.72
CA GLY A 142 -11.53 -1.91 -14.96
C GLY A 142 -12.54 -3.02 -14.62
N LYS A 143 -13.72 -2.68 -14.08
CA LYS A 143 -14.83 -3.61 -13.82
C LYS A 143 -15.93 -3.54 -14.86
N ASN A 144 -15.75 -2.81 -15.96
CA ASN A 144 -16.72 -2.79 -17.03
C ASN A 144 -16.93 -4.19 -17.62
N ASN A 145 -18.18 -4.48 -18.00
CA ASN A 145 -18.46 -5.64 -18.83
C ASN A 145 -18.06 -5.32 -20.27
N THR A 146 -17.10 -6.06 -20.79
CA THR A 146 -16.54 -5.88 -22.13
C THR A 146 -17.03 -6.95 -23.13
N GLU A 147 -17.98 -7.82 -22.73
CA GLU A 147 -18.48 -8.90 -23.60
C GLU A 147 -19.20 -8.37 -24.83
N ASN A 148 -19.92 -7.26 -24.67
CA ASN A 148 -20.75 -6.64 -25.69
C ASN A 148 -20.05 -5.51 -26.47
N ILE A 149 -18.75 -5.34 -26.33
CA ILE A 149 -18.00 -4.40 -27.17
C ILE A 149 -18.00 -4.92 -28.61
N ASN A 150 -18.24 -4.02 -29.57
CA ASN A 150 -18.15 -4.36 -30.99
C ASN A 150 -16.81 -5.02 -31.29
N LYS A 151 -16.83 -6.17 -31.97
CA LYS A 151 -15.64 -6.95 -32.28
C LYS A 151 -14.58 -6.17 -33.08
N GLU A 152 -15.00 -5.21 -33.91
CA GLU A 152 -14.12 -4.38 -34.72
C GLU A 152 -13.25 -3.42 -33.90
N ILE A 153 -13.75 -2.99 -32.74
CA ILE A 153 -13.02 -2.10 -31.83
C ILE A 153 -12.45 -2.81 -30.60
N LYS A 154 -12.70 -4.12 -30.47
CA LYS A 154 -12.20 -4.92 -29.35
C LYS A 154 -10.71 -5.18 -29.50
N VAL A 155 -9.96 -5.05 -28.40
CA VAL A 155 -8.52 -5.26 -28.40
C VAL A 155 -8.18 -6.74 -28.63
N ASP A 156 -7.35 -7.03 -29.61
CA ASP A 156 -6.79 -8.38 -29.80
C ASP A 156 -5.79 -8.67 -28.66
N PRO A 157 -6.01 -9.73 -27.86
CA PRO A 157 -5.05 -10.11 -26.83
C PRO A 157 -3.61 -10.37 -27.34
N ASN A 158 -3.44 -10.64 -28.63
CA ASN A 158 -2.09 -10.84 -29.19
C ASN A 158 -1.36 -9.53 -29.49
N SER A 159 -2.08 -8.42 -29.59
CA SER A 159 -1.48 -7.09 -29.85
C SER A 159 -0.99 -6.38 -28.61
N VAL A 160 -1.31 -6.87 -27.39
CA VAL A 160 -0.95 -6.20 -26.15
C VAL A 160 0.40 -6.65 -25.62
N VAL A 161 1.08 -5.72 -24.92
CA VAL A 161 2.28 -6.01 -24.14
C VAL A 161 1.86 -6.27 -22.70
N VAL A 162 2.15 -7.48 -22.22
CA VAL A 162 1.95 -7.82 -20.79
C VAL A 162 3.07 -7.17 -19.98
N PRO A 163 2.77 -6.43 -18.89
CA PRO A 163 3.82 -5.87 -18.04
C PRO A 163 4.80 -6.96 -17.56
N ALA A 164 6.08 -6.60 -17.45
CA ALA A 164 7.17 -7.55 -17.24
C ALA A 164 7.10 -8.33 -15.90
N ASP A 165 6.35 -7.83 -14.95
CA ASP A 165 6.07 -8.46 -13.65
C ASP A 165 4.97 -9.55 -13.71
N TYR A 166 4.45 -9.86 -14.92
CA TYR A 166 3.45 -10.94 -15.12
C TYR A 166 3.94 -11.95 -16.17
N PRO A 167 3.54 -13.23 -16.05
CA PRO A 167 3.81 -14.22 -17.09
C PRO A 167 3.22 -13.80 -18.44
N ASN A 168 4.06 -13.72 -19.47
CA ASN A 168 3.61 -13.39 -20.81
C ASN A 168 2.96 -14.62 -21.48
N ASN A 169 1.69 -14.85 -21.19
CA ASN A 169 0.90 -15.94 -21.73
C ASN A 169 -0.51 -15.47 -22.12
N LYS A 170 -1.28 -16.34 -22.79
CA LYS A 170 -2.63 -16.01 -23.30
C LYS A 170 -3.61 -15.56 -22.21
N ILE A 171 -3.46 -16.01 -20.98
CA ILE A 171 -4.34 -15.62 -19.88
C ILE A 171 -4.08 -14.17 -19.49
N PHE A 172 -2.81 -13.79 -19.25
CA PHE A 172 -2.46 -12.41 -18.91
C PHE A 172 -2.64 -11.45 -20.10
N LYS A 173 -2.39 -11.88 -21.33
CA LYS A 173 -2.72 -11.11 -22.52
C LYS A 173 -4.22 -10.78 -22.60
N ALA A 174 -5.08 -11.75 -22.32
CA ALA A 174 -6.53 -11.52 -22.28
C ALA A 174 -6.95 -10.56 -21.15
N VAL A 175 -6.32 -10.65 -19.98
CA VAL A 175 -6.55 -9.72 -18.85
C VAL A 175 -6.18 -8.29 -19.23
N VAL A 176 -5.04 -8.10 -19.88
CA VAL A 176 -4.55 -6.79 -20.33
C VAL A 176 -5.47 -6.22 -21.40
N ALA A 177 -5.82 -7.01 -22.42
CA ALA A 177 -6.74 -6.59 -23.48
C ALA A 177 -8.11 -6.19 -22.93
N GLN A 178 -8.67 -6.96 -21.98
CA GLN A 178 -9.92 -6.63 -21.32
C GLN A 178 -9.84 -5.29 -20.56
N HIS A 179 -8.69 -4.95 -19.98
CA HIS A 179 -8.52 -3.68 -19.28
C HIS A 179 -8.53 -2.50 -20.25
N TYR A 180 -7.89 -2.62 -21.42
CA TYR A 180 -7.99 -1.63 -22.50
C TYR A 180 -9.43 -1.44 -22.96
N ASP A 181 -10.15 -2.53 -23.22
CA ASP A 181 -11.57 -2.48 -23.60
C ASP A 181 -12.42 -1.78 -22.53
N ALA A 182 -12.13 -2.04 -21.24
CA ALA A 182 -12.84 -1.41 -20.14
C ALA A 182 -12.65 0.11 -20.09
N ILE A 183 -11.47 0.60 -20.46
CA ILE A 183 -11.16 2.04 -20.59
C ILE A 183 -11.96 2.66 -21.75
N ARG A 184 -12.05 1.97 -22.89
CA ARG A 184 -12.85 2.42 -24.06
C ARG A 184 -14.34 2.56 -23.73
N VAL A 185 -14.86 1.65 -22.91
CA VAL A 185 -16.26 1.75 -22.40
C VAL A 185 -16.45 3.03 -21.57
N ASP A 186 -15.52 3.33 -20.68
CA ASP A 186 -15.60 4.55 -19.87
C ASP A 186 -15.45 5.82 -20.71
N ASP A 187 -14.55 5.82 -21.69
CA ASP A 187 -14.37 6.93 -22.61
C ASP A 187 -15.66 7.30 -23.35
N ASN A 188 -16.39 6.29 -23.85
CA ASN A 188 -17.71 6.51 -24.46
C ASN A 188 -18.75 7.11 -23.51
N ILE A 189 -18.70 6.74 -22.21
CA ILE A 189 -19.60 7.33 -21.20
C ILE A 189 -19.22 8.77 -20.91
N ILE A 190 -17.93 9.07 -20.85
CA ILE A 190 -17.39 10.44 -20.68
C ILE A 190 -17.85 11.33 -21.83
N GLY A 191 -17.79 10.84 -23.07
CA GLY A 191 -18.33 11.56 -24.22
C GLY A 191 -19.81 11.95 -24.07
N LYS A 192 -20.65 11.04 -23.57
CA LYS A 192 -22.06 11.32 -23.27
C LYS A 192 -22.25 12.35 -22.16
N ILE A 193 -21.40 12.32 -21.11
CA ILE A 193 -21.42 13.30 -20.03
C ILE A 193 -21.06 14.70 -20.57
N ILE A 194 -19.98 14.78 -21.36
CA ILE A 194 -19.53 16.04 -21.98
C ILE A 194 -20.61 16.61 -22.92
N GLN A 195 -21.22 15.75 -23.75
CA GLN A 195 -22.29 16.16 -24.65
C GLN A 195 -23.48 16.72 -23.89
N GLN A 196 -23.91 16.06 -22.80
CA GLN A 196 -25.01 16.53 -21.97
C GLN A 196 -24.70 17.88 -21.29
N LEU A 197 -23.45 18.12 -20.86
CA LEU A 197 -23.05 19.43 -20.34
C LEU A 197 -23.12 20.52 -21.43
N LYS A 198 -22.80 20.18 -22.69
CA LYS A 198 -22.95 21.08 -23.84
C LYS A 198 -24.42 21.38 -24.13
N ASP A 199 -25.26 20.35 -24.18
CA ASP A 199 -26.70 20.48 -24.49
C ASP A 199 -27.44 21.30 -23.43
N THR A 200 -27.01 21.26 -22.17
CA THR A 200 -27.56 22.05 -21.06
C THR A 200 -26.94 23.43 -20.90
N GLY A 201 -25.94 23.79 -21.71
CA GLY A 201 -25.23 25.06 -21.62
C GLY A 201 -24.26 25.16 -20.44
N LEU A 202 -24.05 24.09 -19.66
CA LEU A 202 -23.20 24.08 -18.48
C LEU A 202 -21.71 23.91 -18.78
N TYR A 203 -21.37 23.39 -19.97
CA TYR A 203 -20.02 22.98 -20.34
C TYR A 203 -18.98 24.10 -20.18
N LYS A 204 -19.27 25.31 -20.66
CA LYS A 204 -18.32 26.43 -20.66
C LYS A 204 -17.99 26.97 -19.25
N ASN A 205 -18.83 26.68 -18.26
CA ASN A 205 -18.66 27.11 -16.87
C ASN A 205 -18.43 25.92 -15.91
N THR A 206 -17.96 24.80 -16.43
CA THR A 206 -17.72 23.59 -15.62
C THR A 206 -16.25 23.16 -15.71
N ILE A 207 -15.61 22.97 -14.57
CA ILE A 207 -14.33 22.28 -14.48
C ILE A 207 -14.63 20.77 -14.52
N ILE A 208 -14.03 20.06 -15.45
CA ILE A 208 -14.17 18.61 -15.62
C ILE A 208 -12.86 17.96 -15.23
N VAL A 209 -12.93 17.02 -14.30
CA VAL A 209 -11.80 16.25 -13.82
C VAL A 209 -12.05 14.76 -14.11
N TYR A 210 -11.08 14.08 -14.69
CA TYR A 210 -11.08 12.62 -14.82
C TYR A 210 -9.86 12.02 -14.12
N PHE A 211 -10.10 10.99 -13.30
CA PHE A 211 -9.05 10.26 -12.59
C PHE A 211 -9.52 8.84 -12.21
N SER A 212 -8.61 8.01 -11.66
CA SER A 212 -8.96 6.71 -11.07
C SER A 212 -8.68 6.67 -9.57
N ASP A 213 -9.42 5.81 -8.85
CA ASP A 213 -9.22 5.60 -7.41
C ASP A 213 -8.00 4.70 -7.09
N HIS A 214 -7.53 3.88 -8.01
CA HIS A 214 -6.27 3.12 -8.00
C HIS A 214 -6.11 2.35 -9.32
N GLY A 215 -5.01 1.58 -9.46
CA GLY A 215 -4.71 0.85 -10.67
C GLY A 215 -5.59 -0.38 -10.95
N ALA A 216 -5.31 -1.06 -12.06
CA ALA A 216 -6.13 -2.11 -12.69
C ALA A 216 -6.58 -3.24 -11.74
N ASN A 217 -7.85 -3.65 -11.85
CA ASN A 217 -8.47 -4.67 -11.00
C ASN A 217 -7.85 -6.06 -11.13
N ASN A 218 -7.67 -6.51 -12.36
CA ASN A 218 -7.33 -7.91 -12.66
C ASN A 218 -5.82 -8.16 -12.81
N LEU A 219 -5.01 -7.17 -12.45
CA LEU A 219 -3.55 -7.28 -12.38
C LEU A 219 -3.12 -7.30 -10.91
N LEU A 220 -2.49 -8.40 -10.49
CA LEU A 220 -2.27 -8.71 -9.07
C LEU A 220 -1.30 -7.77 -8.36
N ARG A 221 -0.38 -7.14 -9.10
CA ARG A 221 0.54 -6.11 -8.59
C ARG A 221 0.06 -4.69 -8.84
N HIS A 222 -1.18 -4.51 -9.34
CA HIS A 222 -1.83 -3.21 -9.43
C HIS A 222 -2.70 -2.98 -8.20
N LYS A 223 -4.00 -3.19 -8.30
CA LYS A 223 -4.90 -3.04 -7.14
C LYS A 223 -4.39 -3.82 -5.93
N GLN A 224 -4.46 -3.22 -4.75
CA GLN A 224 -4.04 -3.77 -3.46
C GLN A 224 -2.52 -3.83 -3.22
N MET A 225 -1.70 -3.33 -4.15
CA MET A 225 -0.23 -3.32 -3.99
C MET A 225 0.35 -1.91 -4.10
N LEU A 226 1.40 -1.64 -3.31
CA LEU A 226 2.07 -0.34 -3.29
C LEU A 226 3.16 -0.23 -4.40
N THR A 227 2.79 -0.64 -5.60
CA THR A 227 3.61 -0.57 -6.81
C THR A 227 3.24 0.62 -7.68
N GLU A 228 4.02 0.90 -8.72
CA GLU A 228 3.63 1.88 -9.73
C GLU A 228 2.27 1.51 -10.35
N GLY A 229 2.06 0.23 -10.69
CA GLY A 229 0.78 -0.23 -11.24
C GLY A 229 -0.42 -0.05 -10.32
N GLY A 230 -0.22 -0.09 -8.99
CA GLY A 230 -1.30 0.07 -8.01
C GLY A 230 -1.63 1.50 -7.67
N LEU A 231 -0.63 2.39 -7.70
CA LEU A 231 -0.75 3.76 -7.18
C LEU A 231 -0.76 4.84 -8.26
N HIS A 232 -0.13 4.62 -9.41
CA HIS A 232 -0.11 5.56 -10.52
C HIS A 232 -1.44 5.52 -11.27
N VAL A 233 -2.12 6.66 -11.35
CA VAL A 233 -3.46 6.77 -11.93
C VAL A 233 -3.52 7.86 -13.00
N PRO A 234 -4.47 7.77 -13.96
CA PRO A 234 -4.73 8.87 -14.87
C PRO A 234 -5.26 10.08 -14.08
N PHE A 235 -4.86 11.27 -14.47
CA PHE A 235 -5.38 12.52 -13.93
C PHE A 235 -5.31 13.60 -15.00
N VAL A 236 -6.48 13.99 -15.51
CA VAL A 236 -6.64 15.06 -16.49
C VAL A 236 -7.72 16.01 -16.02
N VAL A 237 -7.53 17.29 -16.28
CA VAL A 237 -8.41 18.38 -15.82
C VAL A 237 -8.58 19.38 -16.95
N MET A 238 -9.83 19.78 -17.23
CA MET A 238 -10.13 20.90 -18.11
C MET A 238 -11.16 21.83 -17.47
N GLY A 239 -11.21 23.07 -17.90
CA GLY A 239 -12.19 24.04 -17.40
C GLY A 239 -11.94 25.43 -17.98
N PRO A 240 -12.66 26.45 -17.50
CA PRO A 240 -12.41 27.84 -17.90
C PRO A 240 -10.96 28.26 -17.61
N ASP A 241 -10.32 28.95 -18.54
CA ASP A 241 -8.91 29.39 -18.47
C ASP A 241 -8.53 30.13 -17.17
N LYS A 242 -9.51 30.78 -16.56
CA LYS A 242 -9.35 31.42 -15.25
C LYS A 242 -8.89 30.47 -14.16
N TYR A 243 -9.31 29.18 -14.24
CA TYR A 243 -9.08 28.17 -13.23
C TYR A 243 -8.10 27.08 -13.70
N VAL A 244 -8.15 26.72 -14.98
CA VAL A 244 -7.37 25.64 -15.56
C VAL A 244 -6.75 26.12 -16.87
N PRO A 245 -5.43 26.35 -16.93
CA PRO A 245 -4.77 26.76 -18.17
C PRO A 245 -4.82 25.62 -19.20
N SER A 246 -5.05 25.95 -20.46
CA SER A 246 -5.17 24.98 -21.54
C SER A 246 -3.83 24.38 -21.98
N ALA A 247 -3.90 23.17 -22.59
CA ALA A 247 -2.84 22.49 -23.34
C ALA A 247 -1.51 22.32 -22.57
N LYS A 248 -1.56 21.93 -21.29
CA LYS A 248 -0.35 21.74 -20.48
C LYS A 248 -0.16 20.27 -20.06
N VAL A 249 1.10 19.85 -20.08
CA VAL A 249 1.54 18.59 -19.48
C VAL A 249 2.38 18.90 -18.24
N ARG A 250 2.01 18.29 -17.12
CA ARG A 250 2.71 18.45 -15.84
C ARG A 250 3.41 17.15 -15.46
N ASN A 251 4.70 17.26 -15.11
CA ASN A 251 5.56 16.13 -14.74
C ASN A 251 5.96 16.14 -13.27
N ASP A 252 5.44 17.06 -12.48
CA ASP A 252 5.63 17.07 -11.04
C ASP A 252 4.87 15.92 -10.36
N LEU A 253 5.35 15.51 -9.19
CA LEU A 253 4.68 14.51 -8.38
C LEU A 253 3.40 15.11 -7.78
N VAL A 254 2.28 14.42 -7.99
CA VAL A 254 0.98 14.80 -7.45
C VAL A 254 0.45 13.69 -6.55
N ASN A 255 0.07 14.04 -5.32
CA ASN A 255 -0.78 13.20 -4.50
C ASN A 255 -2.24 13.51 -4.83
N MET A 256 -3.08 12.49 -5.01
CA MET A 256 -4.50 12.74 -5.33
C MET A 256 -5.29 13.47 -4.22
N LEU A 257 -4.71 13.62 -3.02
CA LEU A 257 -5.22 14.54 -1.98
C LEU A 257 -5.18 16.01 -2.44
N ASP A 258 -4.29 16.34 -3.36
CA ASP A 258 -4.16 17.69 -3.93
C ASP A 258 -5.41 18.09 -4.72
N LEU A 259 -6.12 17.12 -5.31
CA LEU A 259 -7.40 17.38 -6.00
C LEU A 259 -8.44 17.96 -5.03
N SER A 260 -8.52 17.45 -3.80
CA SER A 260 -9.49 17.93 -2.81
C SER A 260 -9.18 19.36 -2.36
N ALA A 261 -7.92 19.68 -2.08
CA ALA A 261 -7.48 21.03 -1.76
C ALA A 261 -7.67 21.99 -2.93
N THR A 262 -7.36 21.55 -4.15
CA THR A 262 -7.57 22.31 -5.39
C THR A 262 -9.06 22.60 -5.61
N THR A 263 -9.94 21.63 -5.35
CA THR A 263 -11.40 21.79 -5.49
C THR A 263 -11.93 22.87 -4.54
N LEU A 264 -11.48 22.88 -3.29
CA LEU A 264 -11.84 23.95 -2.33
C LEU A 264 -11.36 25.32 -2.83
N SER A 265 -10.13 25.40 -3.32
CA SER A 265 -9.57 26.64 -3.84
C SER A 265 -10.32 27.16 -5.07
N TRP A 266 -10.80 26.30 -5.97
CA TRP A 266 -11.63 26.70 -7.10
C TRP A 266 -12.99 27.28 -6.67
N ALA A 267 -13.46 26.89 -5.50
CA ALA A 267 -14.71 27.34 -4.90
C ALA A 267 -14.52 28.56 -3.93
N ASP A 268 -13.30 29.10 -3.85
CA ASP A 268 -12.92 30.15 -2.88
C ASP A 268 -13.17 29.74 -1.41
N VAL A 269 -13.06 28.44 -1.11
CA VAL A 269 -13.20 27.89 0.24
C VAL A 269 -11.81 27.73 0.86
N GLU A 270 -11.66 28.16 2.10
CA GLU A 270 -10.42 27.96 2.85
C GLU A 270 -10.10 26.48 3.03
N ILE A 271 -8.85 26.11 2.75
CA ILE A 271 -8.38 24.73 2.93
C ILE A 271 -8.20 24.48 4.43
N PRO A 272 -8.93 23.52 5.02
CA PRO A 272 -8.80 23.22 6.45
C PRO A 272 -7.38 22.75 6.82
N ASN A 273 -6.97 23.04 8.05
CA ASN A 273 -5.62 22.75 8.55
C ASN A 273 -5.25 21.24 8.62
N TRP A 274 -6.24 20.34 8.59
CA TRP A 274 -5.99 18.89 8.54
C TRP A 274 -5.71 18.38 7.13
N TYR A 275 -5.90 19.19 6.06
CA TYR A 275 -5.63 18.76 4.68
C TYR A 275 -4.12 18.57 4.47
N GLU A 276 -3.74 17.44 3.89
CA GLU A 276 -2.37 17.17 3.43
C GLU A 276 -2.16 17.55 1.95
N GLY A 277 -3.25 17.80 1.24
CA GLY A 277 -3.26 18.26 -0.14
C GLY A 277 -2.92 19.75 -0.28
N GLN A 278 -2.44 20.13 -1.47
CA GLN A 278 -2.16 21.53 -1.84
C GLN A 278 -2.89 21.91 -3.14
N ASN A 279 -3.17 23.19 -3.33
CA ASN A 279 -3.77 23.69 -4.56
C ASN A 279 -2.77 23.60 -5.72
N LEU A 280 -3.04 22.72 -6.68
CA LEU A 280 -2.19 22.45 -7.86
C LEU A 280 -2.09 23.64 -8.82
N PHE A 281 -3.01 24.59 -8.76
CA PHE A 281 -3.07 25.76 -9.64
C PHE A 281 -2.78 27.08 -8.90
N SER A 282 -2.28 27.00 -7.67
CA SER A 282 -1.82 28.17 -6.92
C SER A 282 -0.62 28.83 -7.62
N LYS A 283 -0.57 30.18 -7.60
CA LYS A 283 0.61 30.92 -8.04
C LYS A 283 1.86 30.60 -7.22
N ASN A 284 1.67 30.17 -5.97
CA ASN A 284 2.73 29.79 -5.03
C ASN A 284 2.89 28.26 -4.94
N PHE A 285 2.41 27.50 -5.95
CA PHE A 285 2.56 26.06 -5.96
C PHE A 285 4.03 25.65 -5.95
N THR A 286 4.40 24.78 -5.02
CA THR A 286 5.73 24.17 -4.95
C THR A 286 5.60 22.66 -5.21
N PRO A 287 6.28 22.12 -6.24
CA PRO A 287 6.28 20.70 -6.50
C PRO A 287 6.72 19.87 -5.29
N ARG A 288 6.05 18.77 -5.03
CA ARG A 288 6.40 17.84 -3.96
C ARG A 288 7.72 17.14 -4.28
N SER A 289 8.58 16.99 -3.28
CA SER A 289 9.79 16.14 -3.40
C SER A 289 9.47 14.65 -3.37
N PHE A 290 8.33 14.28 -2.78
CA PHE A 290 7.82 12.90 -2.74
C PHE A 290 6.30 12.84 -2.60
N VAL A 291 5.75 11.68 -2.90
CA VAL A 291 4.41 11.26 -2.52
C VAL A 291 4.47 10.00 -1.69
N ALA A 292 3.58 9.86 -0.73
CA ALA A 292 3.51 8.71 0.16
C ALA A 292 2.19 7.96 0.00
N ALA A 293 2.22 6.65 0.26
CA ALA A 293 1.03 5.83 0.30
C ALA A 293 1.18 4.69 1.34
N HIS A 294 0.04 4.12 1.70
CA HIS A 294 -0.03 3.05 2.69
C HIS A 294 -0.90 1.89 2.22
N LYS A 295 -0.61 0.71 2.74
CA LYS A 295 -1.45 -0.48 2.66
C LYS A 295 -1.51 -1.11 4.04
N ASP A 296 -2.70 -1.40 4.48
CA ASP A 296 -2.96 -2.15 5.71
C ASP A 296 -3.81 -3.38 5.39
N ARG A 297 -4.66 -3.87 6.29
CA ARG A 297 -5.52 -5.01 5.98
C ARG A 297 -6.40 -4.73 4.76
N LEU A 298 -6.33 -5.62 3.82
CA LEU A 298 -7.17 -5.63 2.62
C LEU A 298 -8.04 -6.88 2.63
N ASP A 299 -9.35 -6.68 2.44
CA ASP A 299 -10.35 -7.74 2.61
C ASP A 299 -10.16 -8.49 3.94
N HIS A 300 -9.62 -9.71 3.92
CA HIS A 300 -9.42 -10.58 5.08
C HIS A 300 -7.95 -10.76 5.47
N THR A 301 -7.03 -10.13 4.75
CA THR A 301 -5.59 -10.34 4.94
C THR A 301 -4.97 -9.18 5.70
N ILE A 302 -4.49 -9.46 6.90
CA ILE A 302 -3.75 -8.50 7.71
C ILE A 302 -2.42 -8.20 7.01
N ASP A 303 -2.13 -6.91 6.85
CA ASP A 303 -0.86 -6.43 6.32
C ASP A 303 -0.54 -5.06 6.91
N ARG A 304 0.69 -4.62 6.78
CA ARG A 304 1.13 -3.24 7.01
C ARG A 304 2.32 -2.95 6.11
N VAL A 305 2.14 -2.05 5.17
CA VAL A 305 3.18 -1.64 4.23
C VAL A 305 3.10 -0.13 4.05
N ARG A 306 4.24 0.53 3.92
CA ARG A 306 4.36 1.97 3.69
C ARG A 306 5.30 2.22 2.52
N THR A 307 5.07 3.30 1.76
CA THR A 307 5.91 3.62 0.60
C THR A 307 6.09 5.12 0.43
N ILE A 308 7.27 5.48 -0.07
CA ILE A 308 7.63 6.81 -0.56
C ILE A 308 8.01 6.70 -2.03
N ARG A 309 7.52 7.62 -2.85
CA ARG A 309 7.85 7.79 -4.26
C ARG A 309 8.46 9.16 -4.47
N THR A 310 9.75 9.21 -4.78
CA THR A 310 10.47 10.44 -5.21
C THR A 310 10.50 10.52 -6.75
N GLU A 311 11.28 11.40 -7.34
CA GLU A 311 11.30 11.58 -8.80
C GLU A 311 11.66 10.31 -9.58
N ASN A 312 12.64 9.52 -9.09
CA ASN A 312 13.17 8.35 -9.80
C ASN A 312 13.01 7.05 -9.03
N TYR A 313 12.78 7.10 -7.72
CA TYR A 313 12.80 5.93 -6.87
C TYR A 313 11.49 5.74 -6.12
N ARG A 314 11.15 4.48 -5.92
CA ARG A 314 10.13 4.05 -4.96
C ARG A 314 10.78 3.20 -3.90
N TYR A 315 10.58 3.59 -2.66
CA TYR A 315 10.96 2.83 -1.47
C TYR A 315 9.72 2.25 -0.82
N VAL A 316 9.79 0.98 -0.44
CA VAL A 316 8.70 0.26 0.24
C VAL A 316 9.24 -0.34 1.53
N ARG A 317 8.50 -0.18 2.61
CA ARG A 317 8.76 -0.79 3.91
C ARG A 317 7.66 -1.76 4.26
N ASN A 318 8.03 -3.03 4.45
CA ASN A 318 7.14 -4.11 4.85
C ASN A 318 7.30 -4.35 6.35
N TYR A 319 6.18 -4.44 7.09
CA TYR A 319 6.20 -4.66 8.54
C TYR A 319 5.77 -6.08 8.92
N LYS A 320 5.06 -6.78 8.03
CA LYS A 320 4.64 -8.17 8.22
C LYS A 320 5.48 -9.07 7.32
N LEU A 321 6.57 -9.61 7.88
CA LEU A 321 7.63 -10.28 7.12
C LEU A 321 7.43 -11.79 7.03
N ASP A 322 6.60 -12.35 7.89
CA ASP A 322 6.27 -13.75 8.02
C ASP A 322 5.41 -14.32 6.87
N ARG A 323 5.37 -13.68 5.71
CA ARG A 323 4.46 -14.05 4.61
C ARG A 323 5.03 -13.75 3.22
N ILE A 324 4.57 -14.51 2.21
CA ILE A 324 4.92 -14.27 0.81
C ILE A 324 4.20 -13.03 0.25
N PHE A 325 4.58 -12.58 -0.95
CA PHE A 325 3.95 -11.44 -1.61
C PHE A 325 2.50 -11.72 -2.04
N LEU A 326 2.24 -12.87 -2.64
CA LEU A 326 0.90 -13.22 -3.09
C LEU A 326 0.01 -13.57 -1.89
N GLN A 327 -0.61 -12.54 -1.33
CA GLN A 327 -1.52 -12.65 -0.19
C GLN A 327 -2.90 -13.16 -0.60
N PRO A 328 -3.65 -13.81 0.31
CA PRO A 328 -5.05 -14.16 0.11
C PRO A 328 -5.89 -12.95 -0.27
N GLN A 329 -6.70 -13.08 -1.29
CA GLN A 329 -7.51 -11.99 -1.79
C GLN A 329 -8.78 -12.50 -2.50
N TYR A 330 -9.78 -11.65 -2.66
CA TYR A 330 -11.04 -12.01 -3.32
C TYR A 330 -10.89 -12.47 -4.78
N ARG A 331 -9.72 -12.24 -5.40
CA ARG A 331 -9.40 -12.64 -6.79
C ARG A 331 -8.77 -14.03 -6.90
N ASP A 332 -8.61 -14.77 -5.79
CA ASP A 332 -7.96 -16.10 -5.80
C ASP A 332 -8.70 -17.13 -6.66
N SER A 333 -10.02 -16.98 -6.77
CA SER A 333 -10.85 -17.82 -7.66
C SER A 333 -10.73 -17.49 -9.16
N LYS A 334 -10.06 -16.38 -9.53
CA LYS A 334 -9.94 -15.95 -10.92
C LYS A 334 -8.89 -16.75 -11.69
N ASN A 335 -9.10 -16.89 -13.00
CA ASN A 335 -8.24 -17.69 -13.88
C ASN A 335 -6.78 -17.26 -13.85
N PHE A 336 -6.49 -15.97 -13.78
CA PHE A 336 -5.11 -15.46 -13.74
C PHE A 336 -4.40 -15.82 -12.42
N THR A 337 -5.07 -15.78 -11.28
CA THR A 337 -4.49 -16.22 -10.01
C THR A 337 -4.27 -17.73 -9.99
N LYS A 338 -5.27 -18.50 -10.43
CA LYS A 338 -5.14 -19.95 -10.59
C LYS A 338 -4.01 -20.34 -11.53
N ASN A 339 -3.80 -19.56 -12.59
CA ASN A 339 -2.70 -19.78 -13.54
C ASN A 339 -1.33 -19.58 -12.89
N LEU A 340 -1.16 -18.53 -12.06
CA LEU A 340 0.09 -18.34 -11.32
C LEU A 340 0.40 -19.54 -10.41
N HIS A 341 -0.57 -19.98 -9.62
CA HIS A 341 -0.41 -21.17 -8.78
C HIS A 341 -0.09 -22.43 -9.60
N HIS A 342 -0.78 -22.62 -10.73
CA HIS A 342 -0.51 -23.75 -11.63
C HIS A 342 0.92 -23.73 -12.19
N LEU A 343 1.37 -22.56 -12.66
CA LEU A 343 2.74 -22.40 -13.17
C LEU A 343 3.78 -22.61 -12.07
N TYR A 344 3.52 -22.13 -10.87
CA TYR A 344 4.39 -22.33 -9.72
C TYR A 344 4.49 -23.81 -9.34
N ASN A 345 3.36 -24.47 -9.11
CA ASN A 345 3.29 -25.87 -8.68
C ASN A 345 3.85 -26.85 -9.74
N SER A 346 3.80 -26.47 -11.03
CA SER A 346 4.37 -27.27 -12.14
C SER A 346 5.83 -26.94 -12.47
N GLY A 347 6.49 -26.05 -11.69
CA GLY A 347 7.88 -25.63 -11.94
C GLY A 347 8.09 -24.78 -13.20
N ARG A 348 7.02 -24.29 -13.83
CA ARG A 348 7.07 -23.53 -15.09
C ARG A 348 7.06 -22.01 -14.92
N LEU A 349 6.94 -21.52 -13.68
CA LEU A 349 7.05 -20.10 -13.41
C LEU A 349 8.53 -19.67 -13.50
N SER A 350 8.80 -18.55 -14.18
CA SER A 350 10.16 -18.03 -14.25
C SER A 350 10.71 -17.69 -12.86
N LYS A 351 12.05 -17.67 -12.72
CA LYS A 351 12.69 -17.31 -11.44
C LYS A 351 12.20 -15.95 -10.94
N VAL A 352 12.17 -14.95 -11.80
CA VAL A 352 11.70 -13.59 -11.48
C VAL A 352 10.27 -13.61 -10.95
N HIS A 353 9.34 -14.25 -11.66
CA HIS A 353 7.94 -14.28 -11.23
C HIS A 353 7.76 -15.14 -9.96
N LYS A 354 8.57 -16.19 -9.78
CA LYS A 354 8.57 -16.98 -8.55
C LYS A 354 8.96 -16.10 -7.35
N GLU A 355 10.01 -15.31 -7.47
CA GLU A 355 10.43 -14.37 -6.41
C GLU A 355 9.38 -13.30 -6.16
N ILE A 356 8.80 -12.70 -7.20
CA ILE A 356 7.78 -11.65 -7.07
C ILE A 356 6.52 -12.13 -6.34
N TYR A 357 6.03 -13.34 -6.63
CA TYR A 357 4.73 -13.78 -6.13
C TYR A 357 4.82 -14.73 -4.94
N PHE A 358 5.85 -15.58 -4.89
CA PHE A 358 5.99 -16.66 -3.94
C PHE A 358 7.29 -16.58 -3.13
N GLY A 359 8.09 -15.54 -3.35
CA GLY A 359 9.28 -15.26 -2.57
C GLY A 359 8.96 -14.75 -1.17
N GLU A 360 9.90 -14.91 -0.27
CA GLU A 360 9.85 -14.30 1.05
C GLU A 360 9.82 -12.78 0.91
N ARG A 361 9.14 -12.12 1.84
CA ARG A 361 8.97 -10.67 1.79
C ARG A 361 10.16 -9.97 2.45
N PRO A 362 10.92 -9.15 1.72
CA PRO A 362 11.99 -8.36 2.34
C PRO A 362 11.40 -7.28 3.26
N ALA A 363 12.14 -6.88 4.29
CA ALA A 363 11.78 -5.76 5.15
C ALA A 363 11.68 -4.45 4.37
N GLU A 364 12.57 -4.30 3.40
CA GLU A 364 12.69 -3.08 2.61
C GLU A 364 12.89 -3.38 1.13
N GLU A 365 12.34 -2.49 0.31
CA GLU A 365 12.49 -2.55 -1.13
C GLU A 365 12.80 -1.15 -1.66
N LEU A 366 13.74 -1.04 -2.58
CA LEU A 366 14.07 0.18 -3.30
C LEU A 366 14.14 -0.11 -4.79
N TYR A 367 13.39 0.64 -5.59
CA TYR A 367 13.34 0.47 -7.03
C TYR A 367 13.61 1.78 -7.76
N ASN A 368 14.44 1.73 -8.80
CA ASN A 368 14.55 2.85 -9.73
C ASN A 368 13.42 2.75 -10.76
N VAL A 369 12.28 3.33 -10.46
CA VAL A 369 11.07 3.17 -11.26
C VAL A 369 11.08 3.92 -12.60
N SER A 370 12.06 4.80 -12.82
CA SER A 370 12.32 5.38 -14.14
C SER A 370 12.97 4.39 -15.11
N LYS A 371 13.69 3.38 -14.58
CA LYS A 371 14.36 2.32 -15.36
C LYS A 371 13.67 0.97 -15.22
N ASP A 372 12.99 0.75 -14.11
CA ASP A 372 12.28 -0.47 -13.74
C ASP A 372 10.86 -0.14 -13.25
N PRO A 373 9.95 0.29 -14.12
CA PRO A 373 8.59 0.63 -13.76
C PRO A 373 7.78 -0.56 -13.26
N ALA A 374 8.18 -1.79 -13.60
CA ALA A 374 7.57 -3.01 -13.12
C ALA A 374 8.04 -3.41 -11.71
N MET A 375 9.04 -2.70 -11.15
CA MET A 375 9.58 -2.95 -9.80
C MET A 375 10.00 -4.42 -9.61
N ILE A 376 10.93 -4.87 -10.45
CA ILE A 376 11.43 -6.25 -10.47
C ILE A 376 12.73 -6.35 -9.66
N TYR A 377 13.63 -5.35 -9.82
CA TYR A 377 14.98 -5.40 -9.27
C TYR A 377 15.09 -4.58 -8.00
N ASN A 378 14.99 -5.26 -6.84
CA ASN A 378 15.20 -4.62 -5.54
C ASN A 378 16.67 -4.21 -5.38
N LEU A 379 16.91 -2.92 -5.14
CA LEU A 379 18.23 -2.31 -5.01
C LEU A 379 18.74 -2.28 -3.57
N VAL A 380 17.93 -2.68 -2.59
CA VAL A 380 18.35 -2.84 -1.19
C VAL A 380 19.47 -3.88 -1.12
N GLY A 381 20.52 -3.57 -0.37
CA GLY A 381 21.73 -4.42 -0.32
C GLY A 381 22.78 -4.11 -1.38
N ASN A 382 22.48 -3.29 -2.39
CA ASN A 382 23.50 -2.82 -3.33
C ASN A 382 24.16 -1.54 -2.78
N PRO A 383 25.46 -1.57 -2.43
CA PRO A 383 26.15 -0.44 -1.80
C PRO A 383 26.11 0.86 -2.60
N THR A 384 25.95 0.78 -3.92
CA THR A 384 25.83 1.95 -4.80
C THR A 384 24.61 2.81 -4.46
N PHE A 385 23.56 2.22 -3.89
CA PHE A 385 22.30 2.89 -3.58
C PHE A 385 22.10 3.15 -2.08
N SER A 386 23.11 2.93 -1.23
CA SER A 386 23.01 3.09 0.23
C SER A 386 22.55 4.49 0.66
N LEU A 387 23.12 5.54 0.07
CA LEU A 387 22.71 6.92 0.36
C LEU A 387 21.25 7.22 -0.07
N GLU A 388 20.84 6.67 -1.21
CA GLU A 388 19.46 6.83 -1.67
C GLU A 388 18.47 6.05 -0.79
N LEU A 389 18.85 4.87 -0.34
CA LEU A 389 18.08 4.07 0.63
C LEU A 389 17.91 4.83 1.95
N GLU A 390 18.99 5.36 2.52
CA GLU A 390 18.97 6.12 3.76
C GLU A 390 18.08 7.37 3.63
N ARG A 391 18.23 8.10 2.53
CA ARG A 391 17.37 9.25 2.23
C ARG A 391 15.89 8.89 2.23
N HIS A 392 15.52 7.77 1.61
CA HIS A 392 14.11 7.33 1.53
C HIS A 392 13.60 6.80 2.88
N ARG A 393 14.44 6.14 3.67
CA ARG A 393 14.11 5.78 5.05
C ARG A 393 13.71 7.02 5.85
N LYS A 394 14.56 8.06 5.80
CA LYS A 394 14.31 9.32 6.49
C LYS A 394 13.02 10.00 6.03
N LEU A 395 12.77 10.11 4.73
CA LEU A 395 11.54 10.69 4.20
C LEU A 395 10.29 9.93 4.68
N LEU A 396 10.36 8.60 4.72
CA LEU A 396 9.25 7.79 5.23
C LEU A 396 9.05 8.01 6.73
N ASP A 397 10.11 8.04 7.53
CA ASP A 397 10.03 8.25 8.97
C ASP A 397 9.46 9.64 9.30
N GLU A 398 9.88 10.68 8.58
CA GLU A 398 9.32 12.03 8.71
C GLU A 398 7.82 12.07 8.37
N TRP A 399 7.39 11.38 7.32
CA TRP A 399 5.99 11.29 6.97
C TRP A 399 5.17 10.52 8.02
N LEU A 400 5.70 9.42 8.57
CA LEU A 400 5.04 8.61 9.59
C LEU A 400 4.98 9.32 10.95
N ALA A 401 5.95 10.18 11.28
CA ALA A 401 5.98 10.95 12.53
C ALA A 401 4.78 11.88 12.71
N VAL A 402 4.10 12.26 11.62
CA VAL A 402 2.85 13.04 11.68
C VAL A 402 1.69 12.21 12.28
N GLY A 403 1.74 10.88 12.18
CA GLY A 403 0.78 9.93 12.74
C GLY A 403 0.55 8.73 11.81
N ASP A 404 0.50 7.54 12.36
CA ASP A 404 0.20 6.28 11.66
C ASP A 404 -0.64 5.38 12.56
N MET A 405 -1.96 5.48 12.46
CA MET A 405 -2.88 4.61 13.20
C MET A 405 -2.82 3.15 12.75
N GLY A 406 -2.19 2.84 11.61
CA GLY A 406 -1.90 1.47 11.17
C GLY A 406 -0.77 0.80 11.95
N SER A 407 -0.09 1.52 12.87
CA SER A 407 0.88 0.93 13.80
C SER A 407 0.21 0.07 14.89
N GLU A 408 -1.06 0.32 15.16
CA GLU A 408 -1.84 -0.44 16.13
C GLU A 408 -2.50 -1.66 15.47
N ALA A 409 -2.55 -2.77 16.22
CA ALA A 409 -3.23 -3.97 15.77
C ALA A 409 -4.75 -3.73 15.68
N GLU A 410 -5.37 -4.15 14.56
CA GLU A 410 -6.82 -4.10 14.45
C GLU A 410 -7.45 -5.07 15.46
N PRO A 411 -8.46 -4.64 16.26
CA PRO A 411 -9.11 -5.53 17.21
C PRO A 411 -9.69 -6.79 16.53
N ILE A 412 -9.49 -7.97 17.11
CA ILE A 412 -9.99 -9.26 16.59
C ILE A 412 -11.49 -9.21 16.31
N ALA A 413 -12.27 -8.53 17.16
CA ALA A 413 -13.71 -8.36 16.94
C ALA A 413 -14.03 -7.64 15.61
N ASN A 414 -13.21 -6.65 15.23
CA ASN A 414 -13.36 -5.94 13.95
C ASN A 414 -12.95 -6.83 12.78
N LEU A 415 -11.87 -7.58 12.91
CA LEU A 415 -11.43 -8.56 11.90
C LEU A 415 -12.54 -9.59 11.62
N LYS A 416 -13.13 -10.18 12.67
CA LYS A 416 -14.24 -11.13 12.55
C LYS A 416 -15.48 -10.50 11.91
N ALA A 417 -15.85 -9.30 12.31
CA ALA A 417 -17.00 -8.59 11.75
C ALA A 417 -16.82 -8.24 10.27
N ASN A 418 -15.61 -7.88 9.86
CA ASN A 418 -15.27 -7.51 8.48
C ASN A 418 -14.97 -8.72 7.60
N GLY A 419 -14.59 -9.85 8.20
CA GLY A 419 -14.35 -11.12 7.52
C GLY A 419 -15.61 -11.80 6.98
N ASP A 420 -16.81 -11.29 7.27
CA ASP A 420 -18.09 -11.89 6.88
C ASP A 420 -18.19 -13.39 7.28
N GLY A 421 -17.60 -13.78 8.41
CA GLY A 421 -17.52 -15.17 8.87
C GLY A 421 -16.61 -16.08 8.04
N ARG A 422 -15.78 -15.52 7.16
CA ARG A 422 -14.84 -16.30 6.35
C ARG A 422 -13.66 -16.79 7.17
N LYS A 423 -13.08 -17.92 6.74
CA LYS A 423 -11.96 -18.61 7.40
C LYS A 423 -10.74 -17.73 7.71
N TRP A 424 -10.53 -16.71 6.92
CA TRP A 424 -9.32 -15.86 6.95
C TRP A 424 -9.52 -14.54 7.69
N GLY A 425 -10.66 -14.38 8.37
CA GLY A 425 -10.98 -13.16 9.10
C GLY A 425 -9.97 -12.78 10.18
N GLU A 426 -9.13 -13.70 10.61
CA GLU A 426 -8.03 -13.49 11.54
C GLU A 426 -6.67 -13.30 10.84
N GLY A 427 -6.66 -13.19 9.52
CA GLY A 427 -5.51 -12.71 8.76
C GLY A 427 -4.65 -13.74 8.08
N VAL A 428 -4.83 -15.03 8.34
CA VAL A 428 -4.04 -16.08 7.68
C VAL A 428 -4.94 -17.05 6.95
N ASN A 429 -4.74 -17.19 5.65
CA ASN A 429 -5.43 -18.22 4.87
C ASN A 429 -4.66 -19.53 4.98
N PRO A 430 -5.28 -20.64 5.45
CA PRO A 430 -4.62 -21.94 5.54
C PRO A 430 -3.98 -22.43 4.24
N GLU A 431 -4.47 -22.01 3.08
CA GLU A 431 -3.86 -22.33 1.79
C GLU A 431 -2.42 -21.80 1.65
N TYR A 432 -2.10 -20.71 2.31
CA TYR A 432 -0.77 -20.12 2.29
C TYR A 432 0.17 -20.70 3.34
N GLU A 433 -0.33 -21.40 4.34
CA GLU A 433 0.48 -22.07 5.34
C GLU A 433 1.42 -23.13 4.71
N LYS A 434 1.01 -23.74 3.59
CA LYS A 434 1.88 -24.65 2.83
C LYS A 434 3.17 -24.00 2.29
N TYR A 435 3.19 -22.68 2.18
CA TYR A 435 4.40 -21.91 1.80
C TYR A 435 5.24 -21.50 3.00
N ARG A 436 4.76 -21.83 4.19
CA ARG A 436 5.36 -21.47 5.48
C ARG A 436 5.46 -22.65 6.41
N ILE A 437 5.60 -23.85 5.84
CA ILE A 437 5.88 -25.05 6.61
C ILE A 437 7.22 -24.83 7.33
N ASP A 438 7.23 -25.05 8.62
CA ASP A 438 8.33 -24.96 9.55
C ASP A 438 8.23 -26.23 10.41
N LEU A 439 8.94 -27.28 9.99
CA LEU A 439 8.80 -28.64 10.55
C LEU A 439 9.42 -28.77 11.94
N ASP A 440 10.46 -28.01 12.21
CA ASP A 440 11.17 -28.08 13.49
C ASP A 440 10.78 -26.99 14.48
N GLY A 441 10.04 -25.95 14.00
CA GLY A 441 9.42 -24.93 14.83
C GLY A 441 10.39 -23.85 15.31
N ASP A 442 11.50 -23.65 14.63
CA ASP A 442 12.51 -22.66 14.95
C ASP A 442 12.14 -21.24 14.50
N GLY A 443 11.05 -21.12 13.69
CA GLY A 443 10.53 -19.85 13.18
C GLY A 443 11.10 -19.42 11.83
N LEU A 444 11.87 -20.26 11.17
CA LEU A 444 12.25 -20.17 9.77
C LEU A 444 11.37 -21.14 8.97
N SER A 445 11.09 -20.86 7.71
CA SER A 445 10.34 -21.82 6.90
C SER A 445 11.28 -22.81 6.25
N ASP A 446 10.92 -24.11 6.23
CA ASP A 446 11.69 -25.17 5.57
C ASP A 446 12.20 -24.77 4.20
N ARG A 447 11.34 -24.12 3.44
CA ARG A 447 11.65 -23.67 2.09
C ARG A 447 12.73 -22.58 2.05
N TRP A 448 12.69 -21.64 3.01
CA TRP A 448 13.71 -20.63 3.15
C TRP A 448 15.03 -21.25 3.61
N GLU A 449 14.99 -22.14 4.58
CA GLU A 449 16.17 -22.84 5.09
C GLU A 449 16.88 -23.62 3.99
N ILE A 450 16.14 -24.43 3.23
CA ILE A 450 16.69 -25.16 2.07
C ILE A 450 17.31 -24.19 1.04
N ALA A 451 16.67 -23.07 0.78
CA ALA A 451 17.18 -22.06 -0.16
C ALA A 451 18.45 -21.36 0.34
N ASN A 452 18.67 -21.33 1.64
CA ASN A 452 19.84 -20.74 2.31
C ASN A 452 20.83 -21.78 2.85
N ASN A 453 20.71 -23.06 2.40
CA ASN A 453 21.57 -24.19 2.78
C ASN A 453 21.56 -24.48 4.30
N ARG A 454 20.39 -24.31 4.94
CA ARG A 454 20.14 -24.73 6.33
C ARG A 454 19.36 -26.03 6.37
N ASP A 455 19.40 -26.73 7.50
CA ASP A 455 18.66 -27.97 7.73
C ASP A 455 17.28 -27.66 8.34
N PRO A 456 16.17 -27.90 7.64
CA PRO A 456 14.83 -27.61 8.13
C PRO A 456 14.34 -28.58 9.23
N GLN A 457 15.23 -29.35 9.84
CA GLN A 457 14.89 -30.32 10.89
C GLN A 457 15.79 -30.24 12.12
N ASP A 458 16.71 -29.27 12.19
CA ASP A 458 17.69 -29.20 13.28
C ASP A 458 17.15 -28.57 14.57
N GLY A 459 16.05 -27.81 14.51
CA GLY A 459 15.38 -27.17 15.62
C GLY A 459 16.24 -26.15 16.38
N LEU A 460 17.26 -25.61 15.75
CA LEU A 460 18.18 -24.67 16.36
C LEU A 460 17.73 -23.24 16.11
N LEU A 461 17.41 -22.50 17.16
CA LEU A 461 17.23 -21.06 17.07
C LEU A 461 18.57 -20.40 16.69
N TYR A 462 18.71 -20.10 15.40
CA TYR A 462 19.87 -19.41 14.87
C TYR A 462 19.49 -18.47 13.73
N PHE A 463 19.58 -17.18 13.99
CA PHE A 463 19.30 -16.10 13.07
C PHE A 463 20.58 -15.32 12.85
N ASP A 464 21.14 -15.31 11.64
CA ASP A 464 22.41 -14.62 11.32
C ASP A 464 22.24 -13.42 10.39
N PHE A 465 21.05 -13.21 9.85
CA PHE A 465 20.69 -12.07 9.00
C PHE A 465 21.53 -11.91 7.73
N ASP A 466 22.32 -12.91 7.38
CA ASP A 466 23.20 -12.91 6.21
C ASP A 466 22.49 -13.27 4.91
N SER A 467 21.27 -13.77 5.00
CA SER A 467 20.51 -14.23 3.84
C SER A 467 19.99 -13.07 2.99
N GLY A 468 20.29 -13.12 1.72
CA GLY A 468 19.98 -12.05 0.77
C GLY A 468 18.52 -11.81 0.45
N GLY A 469 17.59 -12.65 0.90
CA GLY A 469 16.18 -12.60 0.54
C GLY A 469 15.25 -12.13 1.67
N TRP A 470 15.39 -12.71 2.84
CA TRP A 470 14.56 -12.40 4.01
C TRP A 470 15.41 -11.79 5.12
N GLN A 471 15.76 -10.56 4.91
CA GLN A 471 16.80 -9.85 5.65
C GLN A 471 16.58 -9.75 7.16
N THR A 472 15.36 -9.78 7.65
CA THR A 472 15.07 -9.79 9.09
C THR A 472 14.73 -11.19 9.61
N GLU A 473 14.77 -12.19 8.76
CA GLU A 473 14.44 -13.59 9.10
C GLU A 473 13.14 -13.72 9.91
N GLY A 474 12.17 -12.84 9.62
CA GLY A 474 10.86 -12.78 10.24
C GLY A 474 10.79 -12.12 11.62
N TRP A 475 11.86 -11.49 12.08
CA TRP A 475 11.79 -10.62 13.25
C TRP A 475 11.01 -9.35 12.92
N GLU A 476 10.18 -8.94 13.85
CA GLU A 476 9.40 -7.69 13.85
C GLU A 476 9.81 -6.82 15.05
N SER A 477 9.27 -5.60 15.13
CA SER A 477 9.66 -4.67 16.18
C SER A 477 8.52 -3.78 16.67
N THR A 478 8.67 -3.32 17.92
CA THR A 478 7.85 -2.26 18.53
C THR A 478 8.75 -1.29 19.28
N ASP A 479 8.25 -0.08 19.52
CA ASP A 479 8.95 0.95 20.31
C ASP A 479 10.35 1.31 19.77
N ILE A 480 10.49 1.33 18.43
CA ILE A 480 11.70 1.77 17.75
C ILE A 480 11.45 3.03 16.91
N SER A 481 12.42 3.91 16.83
CA SER A 481 12.33 5.20 16.09
C SER A 481 12.80 5.10 14.64
N SER A 482 13.39 3.98 14.27
CA SER A 482 13.79 3.66 12.89
C SER A 482 13.09 2.39 12.42
N ASN A 483 13.32 1.99 11.18
CA ASN A 483 12.89 0.69 10.72
C ASN A 483 13.80 -0.41 11.28
N LEU A 484 13.22 -1.59 11.54
CA LEU A 484 14.01 -2.80 11.71
C LEU A 484 14.50 -3.25 10.34
N ALA A 485 15.79 -3.25 10.11
CA ALA A 485 16.39 -3.59 8.83
C ALA A 485 17.46 -4.68 9.00
N GLY A 486 17.67 -5.48 7.96
CA GLY A 486 18.69 -6.51 7.88
C GLY A 486 19.52 -6.41 6.59
N SER A 487 19.55 -5.24 5.96
CA SER A 487 20.10 -5.06 4.61
C SER A 487 21.61 -5.12 4.50
N LEU A 488 22.32 -5.12 5.62
CA LEU A 488 23.79 -5.11 5.68
C LEU A 488 24.39 -6.42 6.24
N GLY A 489 23.58 -7.49 6.36
CA GLY A 489 24.00 -8.74 6.98
C GLY A 489 23.95 -8.70 8.52
N TYR A 490 23.27 -7.73 9.08
CA TYR A 490 22.93 -7.63 10.50
C TYR A 490 21.64 -6.84 10.68
N LEU A 491 20.89 -7.13 11.74
CA LEU A 491 19.72 -6.35 12.11
C LEU A 491 20.15 -5.00 12.69
N ASP A 492 19.53 -3.91 12.21
CA ASP A 492 19.77 -2.57 12.75
C ASP A 492 18.47 -1.84 13.06
N PHE A 493 18.47 -1.08 14.16
CA PHE A 493 17.34 -0.23 14.56
C PHE A 493 17.76 0.79 15.63
N LYS A 494 16.92 1.82 15.82
CA LYS A 494 17.11 2.86 16.86
C LYS A 494 15.96 2.83 17.86
N LEU A 495 16.26 3.03 19.13
CA LEU A 495 15.27 3.12 20.19
C LEU A 495 14.36 4.35 20.01
N ASP A 496 13.04 4.20 20.23
CA ASP A 496 12.13 5.35 20.17
C ASP A 496 12.22 6.23 21.43
N ASN A 497 12.14 5.64 22.60
CA ASN A 497 12.30 6.35 23.88
C ASN A 497 13.45 5.73 24.66
N LYS A 498 13.14 5.16 25.82
CA LYS A 498 14.09 4.43 26.65
C LYS A 498 14.07 2.92 26.41
N LYS A 499 13.27 2.47 25.46
CA LYS A 499 13.08 1.05 25.15
C LYS A 499 12.84 0.85 23.66
N GLY A 500 13.30 -0.28 23.13
CA GLY A 500 12.90 -0.85 21.87
C GLY A 500 12.83 -2.35 21.98
N THR A 501 11.91 -2.98 21.28
CA THR A 501 11.70 -4.42 21.36
C THR A 501 11.67 -5.01 19.96
N ILE A 502 12.46 -6.05 19.74
CA ILE A 502 12.31 -6.95 18.59
C ILE A 502 11.66 -8.24 19.05
N TYR A 503 10.89 -8.87 18.20
CA TYR A 503 10.22 -10.12 18.53
C TYR A 503 10.05 -11.01 17.31
N LYS A 504 9.99 -12.32 17.57
CA LYS A 504 9.72 -13.37 16.61
C LYS A 504 8.48 -14.12 17.06
N GLU A 505 7.47 -14.20 16.20
CA GLU A 505 6.23 -14.97 16.43
C GLU A 505 6.24 -16.28 15.68
N ARG A 506 5.28 -17.15 16.03
CA ARG A 506 5.02 -18.45 15.40
C ARG A 506 6.12 -19.48 15.59
N LEU A 507 6.85 -19.35 16.67
CA LEU A 507 7.74 -20.40 17.15
C LEU A 507 6.92 -21.58 17.66
N GLN A 508 7.46 -22.79 17.56
CA GLN A 508 6.91 -24.02 18.15
C GLN A 508 8.05 -24.81 18.79
N ILE A 509 8.80 -24.13 19.67
CA ILE A 509 10.01 -24.69 20.25
C ILE A 509 9.65 -25.90 21.10
N ARG A 510 10.17 -27.06 20.69
CA ARG A 510 10.05 -28.32 21.42
C ARG A 510 11.01 -28.32 22.62
N GLU A 511 10.88 -29.29 23.49
CA GLU A 511 11.65 -29.35 24.73
C GLU A 511 13.17 -29.32 24.47
N THR A 512 13.84 -28.28 25.01
CA THR A 512 15.28 -28.09 24.90
C THR A 512 15.92 -28.25 26.27
N ASN A 513 16.06 -29.48 26.72
CA ASN A 513 16.50 -29.80 28.09
C ASN A 513 17.93 -29.32 28.46
N HIS A 514 18.69 -28.77 27.51
CA HIS A 514 20.11 -28.48 27.70
C HIS A 514 20.55 -27.06 27.29
N GLN A 515 19.64 -26.23 26.79
CA GLN A 515 20.01 -24.91 26.28
C GLN A 515 19.32 -23.83 27.12
N LYS A 516 20.08 -23.20 28.00
CA LYS A 516 19.57 -22.27 29.02
C LYS A 516 20.09 -20.85 28.84
N SER A 517 20.43 -20.45 27.62
CA SER A 517 20.90 -19.11 27.33
C SER A 517 20.61 -18.72 25.88
N ILE A 518 20.43 -17.42 25.63
CA ILE A 518 20.50 -16.80 24.31
C ILE A 518 21.82 -16.04 24.21
N ALA A 519 22.55 -16.24 23.13
CA ALA A 519 23.70 -15.41 22.77
C ALA A 519 23.27 -14.42 21.68
N ILE A 520 23.60 -13.16 21.86
CA ILE A 520 23.37 -12.09 20.90
C ILE A 520 24.74 -11.47 20.57
N LYS A 521 25.16 -11.56 19.31
CA LYS A 521 26.34 -10.81 18.89
C LYS A 521 25.86 -9.48 18.35
N MET A 522 26.24 -8.41 19.03
CA MET A 522 25.71 -7.09 18.77
C MET A 522 26.76 -6.00 18.93
N LYS A 523 26.41 -4.81 18.43
CA LYS A 523 27.20 -3.59 18.55
C LYS A 523 26.25 -2.42 18.86
N SER A 524 26.64 -1.61 19.84
CA SER A 524 26.04 -0.31 20.15
C SER A 524 27.07 0.52 20.91
N THR A 525 27.12 1.81 20.67
CA THR A 525 28.01 2.71 21.46
C THR A 525 27.39 3.12 22.79
N ALA A 526 26.16 2.75 23.06
CA ALA A 526 25.41 3.03 24.28
C ALA A 526 25.46 1.85 25.26
N ASP A 527 25.47 2.16 26.56
CA ASP A 527 25.20 1.16 27.59
C ASP A 527 23.73 0.75 27.56
N LEU A 528 23.46 -0.53 27.53
CA LEU A 528 22.12 -1.08 27.38
C LEU A 528 21.84 -2.16 28.42
N LYS A 529 20.59 -2.23 28.89
CA LYS A 529 20.05 -3.43 29.53
C LYS A 529 19.27 -4.23 28.50
N ILE A 530 19.50 -5.53 28.44
CA ILE A 530 18.84 -6.45 27.51
C ILE A 530 17.97 -7.41 28.32
N LEU A 531 16.72 -7.58 27.91
CA LEU A 531 15.78 -8.52 28.52
C LEU A 531 15.25 -9.47 27.44
N VAL A 532 15.36 -10.76 27.69
CA VAL A 532 14.76 -11.81 26.84
C VAL A 532 13.54 -12.37 27.55
N ALA A 533 12.42 -12.41 26.84
CA ALA A 533 11.16 -12.93 27.36
C ALA A 533 10.42 -13.77 26.31
N ASN A 534 9.54 -14.64 26.74
CA ASN A 534 8.61 -15.37 25.88
C ASN A 534 7.16 -15.13 26.35
N ASP A 535 6.21 -15.83 25.75
CA ASP A 535 4.79 -15.80 26.11
C ASP A 535 4.49 -16.33 27.52
N HIS A 536 5.47 -16.94 28.21
CA HIS A 536 5.35 -17.40 29.58
C HIS A 536 6.00 -16.46 30.62
N GLY A 537 6.76 -15.46 30.17
CA GLY A 537 7.40 -14.46 31.03
C GLY A 537 8.88 -14.21 30.72
N ASP A 538 9.55 -13.52 31.64
CA ASP A 538 10.96 -13.17 31.49
C ASP A 538 11.85 -14.40 31.60
N LEU A 539 12.67 -14.62 30.56
CA LEU A 539 13.63 -15.72 30.50
C LEU A 539 14.96 -15.36 31.18
N GLY A 540 15.45 -14.15 30.95
CA GLY A 540 16.72 -13.69 31.49
C GLY A 540 17.08 -12.28 31.05
N SER A 541 18.11 -11.70 31.67
CA SER A 541 18.62 -10.36 31.30
C SER A 541 20.12 -10.26 31.42
N ALA A 542 20.70 -9.32 30.69
CA ALA A 542 22.13 -8.96 30.75
C ALA A 542 22.30 -7.43 30.64
N GLU A 543 23.40 -6.92 31.18
CA GLU A 543 23.88 -5.56 30.91
C GLU A 543 24.92 -5.62 29.78
N TYR A 544 24.88 -4.61 28.92
CA TYR A 544 25.84 -4.43 27.82
C TYR A 544 26.53 -3.09 27.99
N SER A 545 27.84 -3.07 27.99
CA SER A 545 28.65 -1.84 27.99
C SER A 545 28.95 -1.42 26.55
N GLY A 546 28.68 -0.17 26.23
CA GLY A 546 28.78 0.35 24.87
C GLY A 546 30.13 0.05 24.21
N ASN A 547 30.08 -0.51 22.99
CA ASN A 547 31.25 -0.88 22.19
C ASN A 547 31.02 -0.54 20.71
N SER A 548 32.08 -0.10 20.02
CA SER A 548 32.07 0.16 18.59
C SER A 548 32.31 -1.08 17.71
N SER A 549 32.58 -2.24 18.31
CA SER A 549 32.79 -3.54 17.67
C SER A 549 31.69 -4.50 18.04
N PHE A 550 31.40 -5.50 17.19
CA PHE A 550 30.49 -6.58 17.52
C PHE A 550 31.05 -7.47 18.63
N GLU A 551 30.29 -7.64 19.70
CA GLU A 551 30.61 -8.52 20.82
C GLU A 551 29.44 -9.46 21.12
N GLU A 552 29.77 -10.67 21.58
CA GLU A 552 28.76 -11.65 21.99
C GLU A 552 28.33 -11.39 23.45
N VAL A 553 27.03 -11.12 23.63
CA VAL A 553 26.38 -11.00 24.93
C VAL A 553 25.65 -12.30 25.24
N LEU A 554 26.03 -12.98 26.30
CA LEU A 554 25.34 -14.18 26.77
C LEU A 554 24.27 -13.80 27.80
N ILE A 555 23.03 -14.22 27.55
CA ILE A 555 21.89 -13.99 28.43
C ILE A 555 21.44 -15.32 29.01
N PRO A 556 21.90 -15.68 30.23
CA PRO A 556 21.50 -16.89 30.89
C PRO A 556 20.03 -16.80 31.32
N PHE A 557 19.31 -17.94 31.23
CA PHE A 557 17.92 -18.00 31.67
C PHE A 557 17.82 -18.05 33.20
N ASN A 558 16.76 -17.43 33.70
CA ASN A 558 16.41 -17.49 35.11
C ASN A 558 16.16 -18.95 35.53
N LYS A 559 16.31 -19.21 36.81
CA LYS A 559 16.05 -20.54 37.35
C LYS A 559 14.60 -20.97 37.07
N ASN A 560 14.43 -22.18 36.54
CA ASN A 560 13.12 -22.77 36.16
C ASN A 560 12.45 -22.13 34.95
N THR A 561 13.13 -21.35 34.10
CA THR A 561 12.62 -20.88 32.82
C THR A 561 13.24 -21.66 31.67
N SER A 562 12.52 -21.78 30.57
CA SER A 562 12.98 -22.45 29.34
C SER A 562 12.30 -21.87 28.10
N LEU A 563 12.81 -22.21 26.92
CA LEU A 563 12.17 -21.90 25.66
C LEU A 563 11.10 -22.93 25.26
N SER A 564 10.97 -24.03 25.98
CA SER A 564 10.00 -25.09 25.65
C SER A 564 8.56 -24.52 25.64
N GLY A 565 7.82 -24.81 24.58
CA GLY A 565 6.47 -24.32 24.37
C GLY A 565 6.38 -22.84 23.96
N THR A 566 7.50 -22.16 23.71
CA THR A 566 7.51 -20.77 23.25
C THR A 566 6.88 -20.65 21.87
N THR A 567 5.90 -19.76 21.75
CA THR A 567 5.27 -19.37 20.47
C THR A 567 5.69 -17.97 20.03
N LYS A 568 6.18 -17.16 20.99
CA LYS A 568 6.72 -15.81 20.74
C LYS A 568 7.94 -15.58 21.62
N LEU A 569 9.04 -15.18 20.99
CA LEU A 569 10.25 -14.73 21.67
C LEU A 569 10.41 -13.22 21.48
N SER A 570 10.72 -12.49 22.52
CA SER A 570 10.97 -11.04 22.46
C SER A 570 12.29 -10.68 23.15
N ILE A 571 12.98 -9.71 22.57
CA ILE A 571 14.20 -9.13 23.12
C ILE A 571 14.00 -7.63 23.23
N SER A 572 14.01 -7.12 24.45
CA SER A 572 13.88 -5.69 24.75
C SER A 572 15.21 -5.09 25.12
N PHE A 573 15.52 -3.95 24.54
CA PHE A 573 16.71 -3.16 24.79
C PHE A 573 16.32 -1.87 25.49
N PHE A 574 16.97 -1.55 26.59
CA PHE A 574 16.72 -0.34 27.37
C PHE A 574 17.96 0.54 27.31
N GLY A 575 17.79 1.77 26.85
CA GLY A 575 18.83 2.76 26.64
C GLY A 575 18.24 4.16 26.53
N ASN A 576 18.79 5.00 25.66
CA ASN A 576 18.28 6.33 25.39
C ASN A 576 17.63 6.40 24.01
N LYS A 577 16.81 7.41 23.78
CA LYS A 577 16.21 7.68 22.48
C LYS A 577 17.29 7.84 21.41
N ASN A 578 17.11 7.18 20.27
CA ASN A 578 18.01 7.12 19.12
C ASN A 578 19.30 6.34 19.32
N ASP A 579 19.49 5.64 20.44
CA ASP A 579 20.60 4.67 20.54
C ASP A 579 20.47 3.65 19.42
N LEU A 580 21.52 3.50 18.63
CA LEU A 580 21.59 2.55 17.52
C LEU A 580 22.02 1.19 18.04
N ILE A 581 21.28 0.17 17.65
CA ILE A 581 21.58 -1.23 17.95
C ILE A 581 21.75 -1.97 16.63
N GLU A 582 22.84 -2.71 16.51
CA GLU A 582 23.17 -3.56 15.37
C GLU A 582 23.41 -4.97 15.89
N ILE A 583 22.72 -5.98 15.35
CA ILE A 583 22.77 -7.38 15.78
C ILE A 583 23.22 -8.25 14.61
N ASP A 584 24.36 -8.89 14.75
CA ASP A 584 24.97 -9.79 13.77
C ASP A 584 24.28 -11.16 13.79
N TYR A 585 24.03 -11.72 14.99
CA TYR A 585 23.23 -12.93 15.13
C TYR A 585 22.52 -13.04 16.49
N ILE A 586 21.49 -13.86 16.51
CA ILE A 586 20.79 -14.31 17.71
C ILE A 586 20.77 -15.84 17.66
N LYS A 587 21.30 -16.49 18.68
CA LYS A 587 21.33 -17.97 18.74
C LYS A 587 21.06 -18.51 20.14
N GLN A 588 20.50 -19.67 20.18
CA GLN A 588 20.38 -20.49 21.39
C GLN A 588 21.70 -21.18 21.68
N VAL A 589 22.15 -21.17 22.93
CA VAL A 589 23.44 -21.78 23.33
C VAL A 589 23.30 -22.67 24.56
N LYS A 590 24.12 -23.71 24.60
CA LYS A 590 24.24 -24.55 25.81
C LYS A 590 24.99 -23.76 26.88
N THR A 591 24.44 -23.73 28.08
CA THR A 591 25.20 -23.26 29.24
C THR A 591 26.26 -24.30 29.57
N LYS A 592 27.49 -23.87 29.73
CA LYS A 592 28.58 -24.75 30.20
C LYS A 592 28.34 -25.17 31.64
#